data_7329d408266d535b73c1a01688880984
#
_entry.id   7329d408266d535b73c1a01688880984
#
_cell.length_a   1.000
_cell.length_b   1.000
_cell.length_c   1.000
_cell.angle_alpha   90.00
_cell.angle_beta   90.00
_cell.angle_gamma   90.00
#
_symmetry.space_group_name_H-M   'P 1'
#
loop_
_entity.id
_entity.type
_entity.pdbx_description
1 polymer ?
#
loop_
_entity_poly.entity_id
_entity_poly.type
_entity_poly.pdbx_seq_one_letter_code
_entity_poly.pdbx_strand_id
1 'polypeptide(L)'
;MTRPDEQLSSNVGSRGEFKTYHHTRKKDGKLITRPTLEPFGNARDSADSDRTYALVINRNFPAENSGEATSVTLQVNSPHILKAFRDVVKTYPTVPSDFASPFELRSPFQILTHYWDELEAYRSETDSRLMRRDLNLLFDFMNHEIGPGRELVVSMLKKEHINYLIARVIFRPGELLYTEEMGHAWLMRCLKTVYEESRVIGPYMEVHCTYTDYDGTFMGKARHIIKIIQKRSFGQENPAFIADLPVYPRMYVKEGGTLEESLMQRGLKFLGFEGTTIQAYNGLARYLKEPPHTFWHPDMADFEAVWLPYTETGRVVLDRKTFQEDHFSNQIGVARAEPEPLLCPPFTIGYSLGKKQWSRFFIDNISSMSWKENAWESLILDDEQKDMVQALVSSHQYPEDARNQSEQKGKGLVILLHGSPGSGKTLTAETAAEGTKRALFSASLSDLNKTNIPWRFEYELKRILQYATLWKAVVLLDEADVFLEQRNEQSGDHSRNSLVAVFLKELEYFSGIVFLTTNRMSSFDRAMKSRIHLALGYGPPGDEVRQRIWAQCLNRVPIEKRDLGDLDEVAQRLSATKMNGREISNALNTAQTIAKVQEYETADGAH
;
A
#
# COMPACT_ATOMS: atom_id res chain seq x y z
N MET A 1 -47.80 -9.76 -40.74
CA MET A 1 -46.47 -9.81 -41.40
C MET A 1 -45.42 -9.66 -40.32
N THR A 2 -44.97 -10.74 -39.74
CA THR A 2 -43.88 -10.85 -38.77
C THR A 2 -42.56 -10.56 -39.50
N ARG A 3 -41.70 -9.75 -38.88
CA ARG A 3 -40.41 -9.34 -39.45
C ARG A 3 -39.49 -10.57 -39.67
N PRO A 4 -38.65 -10.59 -40.73
CA PRO A 4 -37.75 -11.74 -41.02
C PRO A 4 -36.75 -12.05 -39.89
N ASP A 5 -36.46 -11.12 -39.00
CA ASP A 5 -35.50 -11.27 -37.89
C ASP A 5 -35.99 -12.17 -36.73
N GLU A 6 -37.30 -12.34 -36.55
CA GLU A 6 -37.85 -13.18 -35.47
C GLU A 6 -37.83 -14.69 -35.85
N GLN A 7 -37.83 -15.05 -37.15
CA GLN A 7 -37.74 -16.45 -37.58
C GLN A 7 -36.31 -17.01 -37.59
N LEU A 8 -35.28 -16.14 -37.67
CA LEU A 8 -33.87 -16.51 -37.59
C LEU A 8 -33.44 -16.90 -36.16
N SER A 9 -34.12 -16.36 -35.10
CA SER A 9 -33.78 -16.66 -33.73
C SER A 9 -34.26 -18.03 -33.23
N SER A 10 -35.25 -18.66 -33.90
CA SER A 10 -35.86 -19.92 -33.46
C SER A 10 -35.06 -21.16 -33.80
N ASN A 11 -34.06 -21.08 -34.68
CA ASN A 11 -33.28 -22.22 -35.15
C ASN A 11 -31.85 -22.31 -34.60
N VAL A 12 -31.41 -21.36 -33.80
CA VAL A 12 -30.05 -21.36 -33.26
C VAL A 12 -29.87 -22.50 -32.25
N GLY A 13 -28.87 -23.41 -32.51
CA GLY A 13 -28.56 -24.53 -31.64
C GLY A 13 -29.64 -25.64 -31.64
N SER A 14 -30.59 -25.62 -32.57
CA SER A 14 -31.72 -26.58 -32.62
C SER A 14 -31.30 -28.03 -32.95
N ARG A 15 -30.21 -28.20 -33.68
CA ARG A 15 -29.61 -29.51 -33.96
C ARG A 15 -28.74 -29.94 -32.78
N GLY A 16 -29.11 -31.01 -32.12
CA GLY A 16 -28.32 -31.64 -31.05
C GLY A 16 -27.10 -32.39 -31.61
N GLU A 17 -26.27 -31.71 -32.39
CA GLU A 17 -25.09 -32.23 -33.08
C GLU A 17 -23.98 -31.18 -33.02
N PHE A 18 -22.72 -31.61 -33.20
CA PHE A 18 -21.60 -30.68 -33.37
C PHE A 18 -21.07 -30.75 -34.80
N LYS A 19 -20.42 -29.68 -35.25
CA LYS A 19 -19.75 -29.55 -36.55
C LYS A 19 -18.30 -29.17 -36.32
N THR A 20 -17.39 -29.84 -37.02
CA THR A 20 -15.95 -29.59 -36.87
C THR A 20 -15.37 -29.05 -38.18
N TYR A 21 -14.58 -27.99 -38.07
CA TYR A 21 -13.82 -27.39 -39.15
C TYR A 21 -12.32 -27.47 -38.87
N HIS A 22 -11.55 -27.82 -39.91
CA HIS A 22 -10.09 -27.73 -39.93
C HIS A 22 -9.67 -26.53 -40.78
N HIS A 23 -9.01 -25.58 -40.18
CA HIS A 23 -8.46 -24.41 -40.84
C HIS A 23 -6.94 -24.57 -40.95
N THR A 24 -6.40 -24.63 -42.16
CA THR A 24 -4.96 -24.76 -42.43
C THR A 24 -4.49 -23.51 -43.17
N ARG A 25 -3.44 -22.84 -42.66
CA ARG A 25 -2.78 -21.77 -43.39
C ARG A 25 -1.73 -22.30 -44.34
N LYS A 26 -1.82 -21.93 -45.64
CA LYS A 26 -0.77 -22.16 -46.61
C LYS A 26 0.42 -21.25 -46.39
N LYS A 27 1.58 -21.60 -46.98
CA LYS A 27 2.81 -20.77 -46.97
C LYS A 27 2.60 -19.37 -47.58
N ASP A 28 1.59 -19.17 -48.42
CA ASP A 28 1.17 -17.90 -49.00
C ASP A 28 0.20 -17.08 -48.10
N GLY A 29 -0.04 -17.56 -46.85
CA GLY A 29 -0.94 -16.90 -45.88
C GLY A 29 -2.43 -17.21 -46.10
N LYS A 30 -2.83 -17.89 -47.19
CA LYS A 30 -4.21 -18.19 -47.51
C LYS A 30 -4.79 -19.27 -46.59
N LEU A 31 -5.94 -18.96 -45.95
CA LEU A 31 -6.67 -19.89 -45.11
C LEU A 31 -7.45 -20.90 -45.96
N ILE A 32 -7.26 -22.20 -45.71
CA ILE A 32 -8.09 -23.27 -46.24
C ILE A 32 -8.94 -23.85 -45.15
N THR A 33 -10.26 -23.78 -45.32
CA THR A 33 -11.22 -24.36 -44.38
C THR A 33 -11.76 -25.66 -45.00
N ARG A 34 -11.68 -26.76 -44.25
CA ARG A 34 -12.23 -28.05 -44.64
C ARG A 34 -13.14 -28.58 -43.55
N PRO A 35 -14.39 -28.95 -43.82
CA PRO A 35 -15.18 -29.74 -42.89
C PRO A 35 -14.53 -31.13 -42.76
N THR A 36 -14.49 -31.68 -41.55
CA THR A 36 -13.83 -32.96 -41.29
C THR A 36 -14.85 -34.03 -40.98
N LEU A 37 -14.57 -35.26 -41.48
CA LEU A 37 -15.34 -36.49 -41.25
C LEU A 37 -14.83 -37.30 -40.03
N GLU A 38 -13.96 -36.71 -39.20
CA GLU A 38 -13.46 -37.40 -38.01
C GLU A 38 -14.53 -37.50 -36.88
N PRO A 39 -14.34 -38.39 -35.86
CA PRO A 39 -15.42 -38.99 -35.05
C PRO A 39 -16.39 -38.02 -34.37
N PHE A 40 -16.22 -36.76 -34.57
CA PHE A 40 -17.05 -35.71 -34.06
C PHE A 40 -17.75 -34.85 -35.13
N GLY A 41 -18.01 -35.37 -36.33
CA GLY A 41 -18.69 -34.57 -37.34
C GLY A 41 -19.25 -35.38 -38.49
N ASN A 42 -20.54 -35.53 -38.56
CA ASN A 42 -21.26 -35.89 -39.79
C ASN A 42 -21.54 -34.62 -40.58
N ALA A 43 -20.60 -34.21 -41.40
CA ALA A 43 -20.85 -33.14 -42.38
C ALA A 43 -21.55 -33.72 -43.59
N ARG A 44 -22.86 -33.71 -43.62
CA ARG A 44 -23.62 -33.76 -44.87
C ARG A 44 -23.80 -32.31 -45.35
N ASP A 45 -23.31 -32.03 -46.54
CA ASP A 45 -23.49 -30.73 -47.22
C ASP A 45 -24.96 -30.33 -47.24
N SER A 46 -25.31 -29.33 -46.48
CA SER A 46 -26.48 -28.53 -46.66
C SER A 46 -26.13 -27.09 -46.28
N ALA A 47 -26.68 -26.14 -47.01
CA ALA A 47 -26.47 -24.68 -46.82
C ALA A 47 -27.03 -24.17 -45.48
N ASP A 48 -27.02 -25.00 -44.43
CA ASP A 48 -27.42 -24.63 -43.08
C ASP A 48 -26.36 -23.77 -42.42
N SER A 49 -26.74 -22.67 -41.93
CA SER A 49 -25.94 -21.77 -41.11
C SER A 49 -25.31 -22.55 -39.93
N ASP A 50 -24.03 -22.37 -39.66
CA ASP A 50 -23.31 -22.99 -38.52
C ASP A 50 -24.03 -22.76 -37.18
N ARG A 51 -24.85 -21.73 -37.08
CA ARG A 51 -25.68 -21.40 -35.93
C ARG A 51 -26.75 -22.43 -35.60
N THR A 52 -27.12 -23.32 -36.50
CA THR A 52 -28.11 -24.38 -36.24
C THR A 52 -27.56 -25.54 -35.41
N TYR A 53 -26.24 -25.75 -35.41
CA TYR A 53 -25.59 -26.81 -34.64
C TYR A 53 -25.45 -26.39 -33.16
N ALA A 54 -25.61 -27.33 -32.23
CA ALA A 54 -25.48 -27.11 -30.80
C ALA A 54 -24.07 -26.64 -30.44
N LEU A 55 -23.06 -27.22 -31.05
CA LEU A 55 -21.63 -26.90 -30.89
C LEU A 55 -20.95 -26.81 -32.23
N VAL A 56 -20.02 -25.85 -32.40
CA VAL A 56 -19.15 -25.75 -33.57
C VAL A 56 -17.69 -25.70 -33.10
N ILE A 57 -16.89 -26.66 -33.59
CA ILE A 57 -15.48 -26.80 -33.20
C ILE A 57 -14.62 -26.33 -34.37
N ASN A 58 -13.77 -25.35 -34.15
CA ASN A 58 -12.81 -24.88 -35.15
C ASN A 58 -11.40 -25.20 -34.69
N ARG A 59 -10.67 -26.01 -35.47
CA ARG A 59 -9.27 -26.36 -35.24
C ARG A 59 -8.39 -25.60 -36.22
N ASN A 60 -7.58 -24.70 -35.69
CA ASN A 60 -6.67 -23.88 -36.46
C ASN A 60 -5.27 -24.50 -36.41
N PHE A 61 -4.81 -25.01 -37.53
CA PHE A 61 -3.47 -25.53 -37.71
C PHE A 61 -2.58 -24.40 -38.26
N PRO A 62 -1.53 -24.02 -37.53
CA PRO A 62 -0.60 -23.01 -38.01
C PRO A 62 0.16 -23.49 -39.24
N ALA A 63 0.79 -22.57 -39.99
CA ALA A 63 1.63 -22.92 -41.12
C ALA A 63 2.84 -23.77 -40.67
N GLU A 64 3.28 -24.70 -41.49
CA GLU A 64 4.50 -25.48 -41.26
C GLU A 64 5.67 -24.53 -40.98
N ASN A 65 6.37 -24.71 -39.86
CA ASN A 65 7.51 -23.91 -39.37
C ASN A 65 7.15 -22.52 -38.76
N SER A 66 5.90 -22.24 -38.40
CA SER A 66 5.55 -20.98 -37.70
C SER A 66 5.93 -20.98 -36.22
N GLY A 67 6.21 -22.15 -35.63
CA GLY A 67 6.44 -22.26 -34.17
C GLY A 67 5.17 -22.06 -33.30
N GLU A 68 4.03 -21.78 -33.92
CA GLU A 68 2.75 -21.59 -33.24
C GLU A 68 2.10 -22.97 -32.95
N ALA A 69 1.43 -23.07 -31.80
CA ALA A 69 0.67 -24.26 -31.44
C ALA A 69 -0.70 -24.28 -32.14
N THR A 70 -1.23 -25.48 -32.37
CA THR A 70 -2.61 -25.67 -32.87
C THR A 70 -3.59 -25.07 -31.85
N SER A 71 -4.49 -24.20 -32.30
CA SER A 71 -5.53 -23.62 -31.44
C SER A 71 -6.89 -24.20 -31.77
N VAL A 72 -7.67 -24.49 -30.73
CA VAL A 72 -9.04 -25.01 -30.86
C VAL A 72 -9.99 -23.97 -30.26
N THR A 73 -11.06 -23.66 -30.99
CA THR A 73 -12.16 -22.83 -30.51
C THR A 73 -13.46 -23.63 -30.55
N LEU A 74 -14.28 -23.45 -29.51
CA LEU A 74 -15.59 -24.04 -29.35
C LEU A 74 -16.64 -22.95 -29.33
N GLN A 75 -17.51 -22.92 -30.35
CA GLN A 75 -18.68 -22.05 -30.37
C GLN A 75 -19.86 -22.80 -29.76
N VAL A 76 -20.48 -22.23 -28.75
CA VAL A 76 -21.64 -22.78 -28.02
C VAL A 76 -22.91 -22.07 -28.50
N ASN A 77 -23.77 -22.79 -29.20
CA ASN A 77 -25.01 -22.25 -29.74
C ASN A 77 -26.26 -22.83 -29.05
N SER A 78 -26.17 -24.02 -28.42
CA SER A 78 -27.31 -24.67 -27.79
C SER A 78 -27.93 -23.84 -26.66
N PRO A 79 -29.23 -23.53 -26.72
CA PRO A 79 -29.93 -22.80 -25.64
C PRO A 79 -29.94 -23.59 -24.32
N HIS A 80 -29.84 -24.93 -24.39
CA HIS A 80 -29.77 -25.80 -23.22
C HIS A 80 -28.41 -25.69 -22.52
N ILE A 81 -27.32 -25.69 -23.28
CA ILE A 81 -25.96 -25.51 -22.75
C ILE A 81 -25.81 -24.08 -22.19
N LEU A 82 -26.31 -23.06 -22.92
CA LEU A 82 -26.33 -21.67 -22.43
C LEU A 82 -27.06 -21.56 -21.09
N LYS A 83 -28.20 -22.26 -20.92
CA LYS A 83 -28.91 -22.29 -19.64
C LYS A 83 -28.09 -22.95 -18.55
N ALA A 84 -27.43 -24.08 -18.82
CA ALA A 84 -26.57 -24.75 -17.84
C ALA A 84 -25.42 -23.81 -17.37
N PHE A 85 -24.82 -23.06 -18.30
CA PHE A 85 -23.78 -22.07 -17.93
C PHE A 85 -24.34 -20.94 -17.08
N ARG A 86 -25.55 -20.44 -17.35
CA ARG A 86 -26.21 -19.44 -16.49
C ARG A 86 -26.46 -19.95 -15.09
N ASP A 87 -26.93 -21.18 -14.99
CA ASP A 87 -27.33 -21.77 -13.69
C ASP A 87 -26.08 -22.14 -12.86
N VAL A 88 -25.04 -22.70 -13.48
CA VAL A 88 -23.84 -23.23 -12.82
C VAL A 88 -22.72 -22.20 -12.71
N VAL A 89 -22.35 -21.57 -13.83
CA VAL A 89 -21.18 -20.67 -13.89
C VAL A 89 -21.53 -19.24 -13.45
N LYS A 90 -22.71 -18.76 -13.81
CA LYS A 90 -23.24 -17.42 -13.58
C LYS A 90 -22.44 -16.31 -14.25
N THR A 91 -21.15 -16.16 -13.94
CA THR A 91 -20.25 -15.17 -14.53
C THR A 91 -18.85 -15.75 -14.69
N TYR A 92 -18.17 -15.38 -15.78
CA TYR A 92 -16.76 -15.72 -16.00
C TYR A 92 -16.06 -14.59 -16.78
N PRO A 93 -14.86 -14.13 -16.38
CA PRO A 93 -14.26 -12.88 -16.88
C PRO A 93 -13.98 -12.82 -18.39
N THR A 94 -13.78 -13.96 -19.04
CA THR A 94 -13.40 -14.05 -20.47
C THR A 94 -14.58 -14.38 -21.38
N VAL A 95 -15.79 -14.45 -20.86
CA VAL A 95 -17.00 -14.84 -21.59
C VAL A 95 -18.11 -13.84 -21.29
N PRO A 96 -19.11 -13.65 -22.18
CA PRO A 96 -20.26 -12.78 -21.92
C PRO A 96 -20.91 -13.07 -20.57
N SER A 97 -21.19 -12.03 -19.81
CA SER A 97 -21.57 -12.14 -18.39
C SER A 97 -22.92 -12.81 -18.12
N ASP A 98 -23.77 -12.92 -19.13
CA ASP A 98 -25.15 -13.40 -18.96
C ASP A 98 -25.44 -14.74 -19.65
N PHE A 99 -24.53 -15.25 -20.49
CA PHE A 99 -24.74 -16.44 -21.33
C PHE A 99 -26.11 -16.46 -22.03
N ALA A 100 -26.64 -15.28 -22.38
CA ALA A 100 -27.93 -15.16 -23.04
C ALA A 100 -27.86 -15.44 -24.54
N SER A 101 -26.69 -15.26 -25.12
CA SER A 101 -26.42 -15.44 -26.55
C SER A 101 -25.28 -16.44 -26.80
N PRO A 102 -25.20 -17.03 -27.99
CA PRO A 102 -24.07 -17.89 -28.38
C PRO A 102 -22.72 -17.23 -28.13
N PHE A 103 -21.75 -18.00 -27.62
CA PHE A 103 -20.42 -17.50 -27.30
C PHE A 103 -19.33 -18.48 -27.72
N GLU A 104 -18.10 -17.98 -27.80
CA GLU A 104 -16.92 -18.76 -28.19
C GLU A 104 -16.00 -19.00 -26.99
N LEU A 105 -15.54 -20.24 -26.85
CA LEU A 105 -14.49 -20.64 -25.93
C LEU A 105 -13.21 -20.98 -26.71
N ARG A 106 -12.08 -20.60 -26.15
CA ARG A 106 -10.77 -20.89 -26.75
C ARG A 106 -9.94 -21.82 -25.88
N SER A 107 -9.16 -22.68 -26.52
CA SER A 107 -8.15 -23.49 -25.84
C SER A 107 -7.28 -22.60 -24.96
N PRO A 108 -6.99 -23.03 -23.72
CA PRO A 108 -7.17 -24.35 -23.11
C PRO A 108 -8.49 -24.58 -22.37
N PHE A 109 -9.58 -23.89 -22.68
CA PHE A 109 -10.94 -24.11 -22.14
C PHE A 109 -11.04 -24.05 -20.61
N GLN A 110 -10.40 -23.05 -19.99
CA GLN A 110 -10.31 -22.93 -18.53
C GLN A 110 -11.68 -23.01 -17.82
N ILE A 111 -12.70 -22.36 -18.37
CA ILE A 111 -14.05 -22.37 -17.82
C ILE A 111 -14.59 -23.80 -17.69
N LEU A 112 -14.37 -24.66 -18.70
CA LEU A 112 -14.80 -26.06 -18.69
C LEU A 112 -14.01 -26.88 -17.67
N THR A 113 -12.73 -26.58 -17.50
CA THR A 113 -11.90 -27.24 -16.48
C THR A 113 -12.31 -26.85 -15.07
N HIS A 114 -12.60 -25.57 -14.83
CA HIS A 114 -12.97 -25.06 -13.50
C HIS A 114 -14.36 -25.50 -13.03
N TYR A 115 -15.27 -25.74 -13.97
CA TYR A 115 -16.67 -26.10 -13.66
C TYR A 115 -17.04 -27.51 -14.11
N TRP A 116 -16.03 -28.37 -14.32
CA TRP A 116 -16.27 -29.75 -14.78
C TRP A 116 -17.23 -30.52 -13.90
N ASP A 117 -16.95 -30.56 -12.60
CA ASP A 117 -17.69 -31.38 -11.66
C ASP A 117 -19.12 -30.84 -11.43
N GLU A 118 -19.28 -29.51 -11.38
CA GLU A 118 -20.59 -28.88 -11.23
C GLU A 118 -21.45 -29.05 -12.49
N LEU A 119 -20.87 -28.96 -13.69
CA LEU A 119 -21.59 -29.23 -14.93
C LEU A 119 -21.96 -30.72 -15.04
N GLU A 120 -21.12 -31.64 -14.54
CA GLU A 120 -21.42 -33.07 -14.51
C GLU A 120 -22.57 -33.39 -13.53
N ALA A 121 -22.57 -32.79 -12.34
CA ALA A 121 -23.67 -32.88 -11.39
C ALA A 121 -24.97 -32.34 -12.01
N TYR A 122 -24.95 -31.17 -12.63
CA TYR A 122 -26.10 -30.56 -13.29
C TYR A 122 -26.63 -31.45 -14.43
N ARG A 123 -25.75 -32.08 -15.22
CA ARG A 123 -26.12 -33.06 -16.28
C ARG A 123 -26.83 -34.26 -15.69
N SER A 124 -26.38 -34.76 -14.55
CA SER A 124 -26.93 -35.96 -13.88
C SER A 124 -28.28 -35.69 -13.26
N GLU A 125 -28.48 -34.50 -12.71
CA GLU A 125 -29.68 -34.10 -11.98
C GLU A 125 -30.83 -33.61 -12.88
N THR A 126 -30.51 -33.22 -14.15
CA THR A 126 -31.54 -32.66 -15.04
C THR A 126 -32.55 -33.71 -15.52
N ASP A 127 -33.86 -33.38 -15.43
CA ASP A 127 -34.94 -34.22 -15.99
C ASP A 127 -35.19 -33.99 -17.46
N SER A 128 -34.71 -32.88 -18.02
CA SER A 128 -34.88 -32.53 -19.43
C SER A 128 -34.05 -33.41 -20.36
N ARG A 129 -34.73 -34.23 -21.18
CA ARG A 129 -34.07 -35.09 -22.18
C ARG A 129 -33.26 -34.30 -23.18
N LEU A 130 -33.71 -33.14 -23.62
CA LEU A 130 -33.01 -32.30 -24.60
C LEU A 130 -31.75 -31.67 -23.96
N MET A 131 -31.85 -31.19 -22.74
CA MET A 131 -30.71 -30.65 -21.99
C MET A 131 -29.65 -31.71 -21.75
N ARG A 132 -30.04 -32.89 -21.29
CA ARG A 132 -29.12 -34.02 -21.08
C ARG A 132 -28.43 -34.42 -22.39
N ARG A 133 -29.13 -34.44 -23.53
CA ARG A 133 -28.56 -34.72 -24.87
C ARG A 133 -27.47 -33.71 -25.21
N ASP A 134 -27.78 -32.40 -25.09
CA ASP A 134 -26.85 -31.34 -25.48
C ASP A 134 -25.67 -31.25 -24.52
N LEU A 135 -25.87 -31.49 -23.22
CA LEU A 135 -24.78 -31.60 -22.24
C LEU A 135 -23.90 -32.82 -22.51
N ASN A 136 -24.45 -33.97 -22.96
CA ASN A 136 -23.64 -35.12 -23.37
C ASN A 136 -22.68 -34.75 -24.50
N LEU A 137 -23.14 -33.98 -25.50
CA LEU A 137 -22.24 -33.48 -26.57
C LEU A 137 -21.12 -32.60 -26.01
N LEU A 138 -21.43 -31.74 -25.08
CA LEU A 138 -20.40 -30.91 -24.44
C LEU A 138 -19.39 -31.79 -23.68
N PHE A 139 -19.85 -32.81 -22.95
CA PHE A 139 -18.98 -33.72 -22.22
C PHE A 139 -18.16 -34.64 -23.16
N ASP A 140 -18.70 -35.04 -24.30
CA ASP A 140 -17.93 -35.75 -25.33
C ASP A 140 -16.77 -34.91 -25.84
N PHE A 141 -17.00 -33.61 -26.09
CA PHE A 141 -15.95 -32.66 -26.42
C PHE A 141 -14.95 -32.50 -25.28
N MET A 142 -15.43 -32.29 -24.04
CA MET A 142 -14.58 -32.13 -22.85
C MET A 142 -13.70 -33.35 -22.60
N ASN A 143 -14.25 -34.55 -22.69
CA ASN A 143 -13.51 -35.79 -22.51
C ASN A 143 -12.42 -35.97 -23.58
N HIS A 144 -12.68 -35.53 -24.83
CA HIS A 144 -11.70 -35.62 -25.90
C HIS A 144 -10.59 -34.58 -25.79
N GLU A 145 -10.93 -33.31 -25.50
CA GLU A 145 -9.96 -32.21 -25.55
C GLU A 145 -9.24 -31.99 -24.21
N ILE A 146 -9.94 -32.18 -23.08
CA ILE A 146 -9.45 -31.84 -21.74
C ILE A 146 -9.20 -33.11 -20.92
N GLY A 147 -9.98 -34.17 -21.15
CA GLY A 147 -9.97 -35.41 -20.36
C GLY A 147 -8.59 -36.02 -20.15
N PRO A 148 -7.74 -36.18 -21.20
CA PRO A 148 -6.42 -36.77 -21.05
C PRO A 148 -5.51 -36.04 -20.05
N GLY A 149 -5.65 -34.72 -19.93
CA GLY A 149 -4.89 -33.93 -18.96
C GLY A 149 -5.51 -33.92 -17.54
N ARG A 150 -6.82 -34.15 -17.43
CA ARG A 150 -7.57 -34.05 -16.18
C ARG A 150 -7.14 -35.09 -15.14
N GLU A 151 -6.89 -36.33 -15.54
CA GLU A 151 -6.46 -37.40 -14.63
C GLU A 151 -5.14 -37.06 -13.94
N LEU A 152 -4.20 -36.48 -14.70
CA LEU A 152 -2.92 -36.01 -14.17
C LEU A 152 -3.15 -34.87 -13.15
N VAL A 153 -3.97 -33.89 -13.52
CA VAL A 153 -4.32 -32.76 -12.62
C VAL A 153 -4.93 -33.28 -11.33
N VAL A 154 -5.95 -34.13 -11.39
CA VAL A 154 -6.63 -34.70 -10.21
C VAL A 154 -5.64 -35.48 -9.34
N SER A 155 -4.72 -36.25 -9.94
CA SER A 155 -3.68 -36.99 -9.21
C SER A 155 -2.72 -36.06 -8.47
N MET A 156 -2.33 -34.92 -9.09
CA MET A 156 -1.47 -33.93 -8.47
C MET A 156 -2.18 -33.18 -7.34
N LEU A 157 -3.42 -32.73 -7.57
CA LEU A 157 -4.21 -31.99 -6.56
C LEU A 157 -4.49 -32.83 -5.31
N LYS A 158 -4.70 -34.15 -5.45
CA LYS A 158 -4.82 -35.07 -4.31
C LYS A 158 -3.58 -35.11 -3.42
N LYS A 159 -2.42 -34.79 -3.99
CA LYS A 159 -1.14 -34.71 -3.27
C LYS A 159 -0.78 -33.27 -2.89
N GLU A 160 -1.68 -32.32 -3.05
CA GLU A 160 -1.45 -30.88 -2.89
C GLU A 160 -0.26 -30.35 -3.71
N HIS A 161 0.01 -30.95 -4.88
CA HIS A 161 1.09 -30.54 -5.79
C HIS A 161 0.51 -29.99 -7.09
N ILE A 162 1.30 -29.14 -7.75
CA ILE A 162 0.98 -28.62 -9.08
C ILE A 162 2.28 -28.35 -9.85
N ASN A 163 2.27 -28.45 -11.17
CA ASN A 163 3.37 -28.00 -12.01
C ASN A 163 3.04 -26.68 -12.69
N TYR A 164 4.06 -26.00 -13.22
CA TYR A 164 3.90 -24.66 -13.81
C TYR A 164 2.89 -24.65 -14.98
N LEU A 165 2.95 -25.62 -15.89
CA LEU A 165 2.16 -25.61 -17.13
C LEU A 165 0.64 -25.69 -16.87
N ILE A 166 0.25 -26.38 -15.81
CA ILE A 166 -1.16 -26.57 -15.44
C ILE A 166 -1.58 -25.75 -14.21
N ALA A 167 -0.68 -24.94 -13.64
CA ALA A 167 -0.93 -24.18 -12.41
C ALA A 167 -2.19 -23.29 -12.48
N ARG A 168 -2.57 -22.81 -13.68
CA ARG A 168 -3.79 -22.01 -13.88
C ARG A 168 -5.07 -22.70 -13.41
N VAL A 169 -5.08 -24.03 -13.35
CA VAL A 169 -6.28 -24.83 -13.02
C VAL A 169 -6.74 -24.60 -11.58
N ILE A 170 -5.81 -24.26 -10.66
CA ILE A 170 -6.17 -23.99 -9.26
C ILE A 170 -6.68 -22.56 -9.04
N PHE A 171 -6.59 -21.68 -10.02
CA PHE A 171 -6.98 -20.26 -9.89
C PHE A 171 -8.32 -19.98 -10.56
N ARG A 172 -9.39 -20.42 -9.91
CA ARG A 172 -10.75 -20.21 -10.40
C ARG A 172 -11.19 -18.75 -10.17
N PRO A 173 -11.66 -18.04 -11.21
CA PRO A 173 -12.19 -16.69 -11.03
C PRO A 173 -13.32 -16.64 -10.00
N GLY A 174 -13.27 -15.64 -9.12
CA GLY A 174 -14.23 -15.45 -8.03
C GLY A 174 -13.85 -16.13 -6.72
N GLU A 175 -12.96 -17.11 -6.71
CA GLU A 175 -12.50 -17.78 -5.49
C GLU A 175 -11.52 -16.93 -4.67
N LEU A 176 -11.47 -17.23 -3.37
CA LEU A 176 -10.54 -16.58 -2.44
C LEU A 176 -9.15 -17.19 -2.59
N LEU A 177 -8.18 -16.31 -2.76
CA LEU A 177 -6.76 -16.63 -2.81
C LEU A 177 -6.09 -16.10 -1.54
N TYR A 178 -5.15 -16.87 -1.04
CA TYR A 178 -4.31 -16.53 0.11
C TYR A 178 -2.92 -16.13 -0.38
N THR A 179 -2.39 -15.08 0.23
CA THR A 179 -0.99 -14.66 0.11
C THR A 179 -0.52 -14.06 1.43
N GLU A 180 0.76 -13.81 1.53
CA GLU A 180 1.35 -13.16 2.71
C GLU A 180 2.21 -11.96 2.30
N GLU A 181 2.13 -10.90 3.08
CA GLU A 181 3.03 -9.76 3.01
C GLU A 181 3.80 -9.66 4.34
N MET A 182 5.07 -10.06 4.31
CA MET A 182 5.95 -10.10 5.50
C MET A 182 5.36 -10.89 6.70
N GLY A 183 4.76 -12.05 6.43
CA GLY A 183 4.13 -12.89 7.45
C GLY A 183 2.73 -12.43 7.87
N HIS A 184 2.19 -11.38 7.26
CA HIS A 184 0.81 -10.98 7.46
C HIS A 184 -0.09 -11.59 6.37
N ALA A 185 -1.01 -12.43 6.76
CA ALA A 185 -1.97 -13.08 5.87
C ALA A 185 -2.83 -12.05 5.13
N TRP A 186 -3.13 -12.33 3.86
CA TRP A 186 -3.97 -11.48 3.02
C TRP A 186 -4.83 -12.33 2.10
N LEU A 187 -6.14 -12.09 2.09
CA LEU A 187 -7.06 -12.71 1.15
C LEU A 187 -7.42 -11.76 0.03
N MET A 188 -7.45 -12.30 -1.17
CA MET A 188 -7.88 -11.59 -2.38
C MET A 188 -8.81 -12.48 -3.19
N ARG A 189 -9.59 -11.89 -4.09
CA ARG A 189 -10.46 -12.63 -4.99
C ARG A 189 -9.80 -12.79 -6.35
N CYS A 190 -9.68 -14.01 -6.84
CA CYS A 190 -9.15 -14.30 -8.17
C CYS A 190 -9.98 -13.61 -9.26
N LEU A 191 -9.34 -12.97 -10.20
CA LEU A 191 -9.98 -12.41 -11.39
C LEU A 191 -9.68 -13.25 -12.64
N LYS A 192 -8.40 -13.45 -12.93
CA LYS A 192 -7.91 -14.26 -14.06
C LYS A 192 -6.43 -14.60 -13.88
N THR A 193 -5.94 -15.54 -14.69
CA THR A 193 -4.51 -15.83 -14.84
C THR A 193 -4.05 -15.60 -16.27
N VAL A 194 -2.79 -15.15 -16.43
CA VAL A 194 -2.15 -14.95 -17.74
C VAL A 194 -0.73 -15.50 -17.67
N TYR A 195 -0.29 -16.27 -18.68
CA TYR A 195 1.10 -16.68 -18.82
C TYR A 195 1.84 -15.66 -19.68
N GLU A 196 2.99 -15.24 -19.19
CA GLU A 196 3.85 -14.24 -19.82
C GLU A 196 5.31 -14.71 -19.78
N GLU A 197 6.15 -14.09 -20.58
CA GLU A 197 7.58 -14.33 -20.61
C GLU A 197 8.35 -13.00 -20.59
N SER A 198 9.30 -12.88 -19.67
CA SER A 198 10.19 -11.73 -19.57
C SER A 198 11.63 -12.16 -19.89
N ARG A 199 12.38 -11.30 -20.58
CA ARG A 199 13.81 -11.52 -20.84
C ARG A 199 14.66 -11.57 -19.57
N VAL A 200 14.20 -10.95 -18.48
CA VAL A 200 14.94 -10.83 -17.22
C VAL A 200 14.62 -11.98 -16.27
N ILE A 201 13.34 -12.30 -16.08
CA ILE A 201 12.89 -13.27 -15.08
C ILE A 201 12.46 -14.62 -15.70
N GLY A 202 12.44 -14.72 -17.03
CA GLY A 202 11.97 -15.90 -17.77
C GLY A 202 10.45 -16.05 -17.75
N PRO A 203 9.93 -17.26 -17.96
CA PRO A 203 8.48 -17.52 -17.93
C PRO A 203 7.88 -17.30 -16.56
N TYR A 204 6.72 -16.64 -16.51
CA TYR A 204 5.96 -16.41 -15.28
C TYR A 204 4.45 -16.41 -15.55
N MET A 205 3.68 -16.65 -14.52
CA MET A 205 2.23 -16.54 -14.55
C MET A 205 1.78 -15.36 -13.69
N GLU A 206 1.01 -14.46 -14.28
CA GLU A 206 0.32 -13.41 -13.55
C GLU A 206 -1.00 -13.93 -13.00
N VAL A 207 -1.18 -13.77 -11.71
CA VAL A 207 -2.45 -13.97 -11.02
C VAL A 207 -3.05 -12.61 -10.74
N HIS A 208 -4.05 -12.23 -11.52
CA HIS A 208 -4.78 -10.98 -11.35
C HIS A 208 -5.81 -11.17 -10.26
N CYS A 209 -5.75 -10.33 -9.24
CA CYS A 209 -6.62 -10.37 -8.07
C CYS A 209 -7.38 -9.07 -7.89
N THR A 210 -8.48 -9.14 -7.16
CA THR A 210 -9.19 -7.97 -6.64
C THR A 210 -9.24 -8.02 -5.12
N TYR A 211 -9.15 -6.86 -4.49
CA TYR A 211 -9.18 -6.68 -3.06
C TYR A 211 -9.84 -5.34 -2.72
N THR A 212 -10.12 -5.09 -1.44
CA THR A 212 -10.65 -3.80 -0.98
C THR A 212 -9.51 -2.87 -0.63
N ASP A 213 -9.51 -1.64 -1.17
CA ASP A 213 -8.52 -0.63 -0.81
C ASP A 213 -9.16 0.77 -0.78
N TYR A 214 -8.38 1.74 -0.33
CA TYR A 214 -8.70 3.16 -0.23
C TYR A 214 -7.75 3.98 -1.11
N ASP A 215 -8.28 4.79 -2.04
CA ASP A 215 -7.46 5.64 -2.92
C ASP A 215 -7.20 7.05 -2.37
N GLY A 216 -7.71 7.34 -1.18
CA GLY A 216 -7.65 8.66 -0.57
C GLY A 216 -8.93 9.49 -0.76
N THR A 217 -9.90 8.96 -1.52
CA THR A 217 -11.19 9.62 -1.76
C THR A 217 -12.36 8.71 -1.39
N PHE A 218 -12.30 7.45 -1.80
CA PHE A 218 -13.33 6.45 -1.46
C PHE A 218 -12.73 5.04 -1.32
N MET A 219 -13.43 4.21 -0.56
CA MET A 219 -13.17 2.78 -0.44
C MET A 219 -13.82 2.04 -1.60
N GLY A 220 -13.22 0.92 -2.02
CA GLY A 220 -13.81 0.09 -3.05
C GLY A 220 -12.88 -1.01 -3.55
N LYS A 221 -13.13 -1.48 -4.76
CA LYS A 221 -12.42 -2.61 -5.35
C LYS A 221 -11.17 -2.15 -6.11
N ALA A 222 -10.02 -2.58 -5.65
CA ALA A 222 -8.73 -2.39 -6.30
C ALA A 222 -8.24 -3.67 -6.99
N ARG A 223 -7.24 -3.56 -7.85
CA ARG A 223 -6.58 -4.68 -8.53
C ARG A 223 -5.16 -4.85 -8.05
N HIS A 224 -4.75 -6.11 -7.93
CA HIS A 224 -3.38 -6.49 -7.62
C HIS A 224 -2.95 -7.64 -8.53
N ILE A 225 -1.68 -7.66 -8.92
CA ILE A 225 -1.10 -8.70 -9.76
C ILE A 225 0.02 -9.36 -8.97
N ILE A 226 -0.04 -10.68 -8.82
CA ILE A 226 1.01 -11.46 -8.21
C ILE A 226 1.66 -12.32 -9.29
N LYS A 227 2.98 -12.24 -9.40
CA LYS A 227 3.76 -13.00 -10.39
C LYS A 227 4.28 -14.31 -9.77
N ILE A 228 3.92 -15.43 -10.36
CA ILE A 228 4.46 -16.74 -10.03
C ILE A 228 5.55 -17.05 -11.05
N ILE A 229 6.82 -16.84 -10.68
CA ILE A 229 7.96 -17.02 -11.56
C ILE A 229 8.31 -18.51 -11.60
N GLN A 230 8.33 -19.12 -12.81
CA GLN A 230 8.56 -20.55 -12.99
C GLN A 230 9.82 -21.02 -12.28
N LYS A 231 10.96 -20.40 -12.56
CA LYS A 231 12.27 -20.79 -12.01
C LYS A 231 12.31 -20.72 -10.48
N ARG A 232 11.60 -19.73 -9.88
CA ARG A 232 11.62 -19.52 -8.43
C ARG A 232 10.69 -20.47 -7.69
N SER A 233 9.49 -20.69 -8.23
CA SER A 233 8.43 -21.42 -7.53
C SER A 233 8.41 -22.93 -7.85
N PHE A 234 8.88 -23.35 -9.04
CA PHE A 234 8.80 -24.74 -9.49
C PHE A 234 10.18 -25.38 -9.70
N GLY A 235 11.28 -24.62 -9.64
CA GLY A 235 12.62 -25.13 -9.92
C GLY A 235 12.76 -25.61 -11.38
N GLN A 236 13.65 -26.60 -11.58
CA GLN A 236 13.76 -27.29 -12.88
C GLN A 236 12.86 -28.53 -12.88
N GLU A 237 11.66 -28.41 -13.46
CA GLU A 237 10.70 -29.49 -13.81
C GLU A 237 10.00 -30.23 -12.65
N ASN A 238 10.23 -29.91 -11.40
CA ASN A 238 9.55 -30.59 -10.30
C ASN A 238 8.20 -29.91 -9.95
N PRO A 239 7.13 -30.72 -9.68
CA PRO A 239 5.91 -30.15 -9.14
C PRO A 239 6.17 -29.54 -7.76
N ALA A 240 5.61 -28.34 -7.54
CA ALA A 240 5.68 -27.64 -6.25
C ALA A 240 4.47 -27.97 -5.38
N PHE A 241 4.63 -27.87 -4.06
CA PHE A 241 3.49 -27.82 -3.16
C PHE A 241 2.68 -26.54 -3.44
N ILE A 242 1.37 -26.67 -3.48
CA ILE A 242 0.46 -25.53 -3.74
C ILE A 242 0.64 -24.46 -2.67
N ALA A 243 0.81 -24.85 -1.41
CA ALA A 243 1.00 -23.93 -0.30
C ALA A 243 2.36 -23.19 -0.29
N ASP A 244 3.34 -23.63 -1.10
CA ASP A 244 4.64 -22.96 -1.25
C ASP A 244 4.63 -21.88 -2.35
N LEU A 245 3.53 -21.76 -3.10
CA LEU A 245 3.38 -20.71 -4.10
C LEU A 245 3.18 -19.34 -3.44
N PRO A 246 3.63 -18.25 -4.05
CA PRO A 246 3.47 -16.90 -3.49
C PRO A 246 1.99 -16.49 -3.33
N VAL A 247 1.09 -17.15 -4.05
CA VAL A 247 -0.36 -17.03 -3.94
C VAL A 247 -1.00 -18.36 -4.28
N TYR A 248 -2.04 -18.77 -3.55
CA TYR A 248 -2.74 -20.02 -3.76
C TYR A 248 -4.18 -19.98 -3.22
N PRO A 249 -5.07 -20.90 -3.66
CA PRO A 249 -6.45 -20.91 -3.18
C PRO A 249 -6.56 -21.12 -1.67
N ARG A 250 -7.49 -20.38 -1.04
CA ARG A 250 -7.74 -20.42 0.42
C ARG A 250 -7.97 -21.84 0.95
N MET A 251 -8.55 -22.73 0.15
CA MET A 251 -8.82 -24.12 0.56
C MET A 251 -7.59 -24.93 0.95
N TYR A 252 -6.38 -24.53 0.51
CA TYR A 252 -5.12 -25.19 0.86
C TYR A 252 -4.44 -24.60 2.11
N VAL A 253 -5.03 -23.57 2.73
CA VAL A 253 -4.52 -23.03 4.00
C VAL A 253 -4.96 -23.94 5.13
N LYS A 254 -4.00 -24.45 5.91
CA LYS A 254 -4.24 -25.43 6.99
C LYS A 254 -4.75 -24.82 8.30
N GLU A 255 -4.69 -23.48 8.45
CA GLU A 255 -5.19 -22.78 9.63
C GLU A 255 -6.72 -22.73 9.63
N GLY A 256 -7.32 -23.09 10.75
CA GLY A 256 -8.76 -23.17 10.93
C GLY A 256 -9.49 -21.83 10.94
N GLY A 257 -10.78 -21.81 11.29
CA GLY A 257 -11.69 -20.65 11.22
C GLY A 257 -11.27 -19.36 11.92
N THR A 258 -10.26 -19.37 12.75
CA THR A 258 -9.68 -18.20 13.43
C THR A 258 -9.02 -17.20 12.47
N LEU A 259 -8.53 -17.64 11.29
CA LEU A 259 -7.92 -16.77 10.30
C LEU A 259 -8.91 -15.72 9.78
N GLU A 260 -10.08 -16.16 9.34
CA GLU A 260 -11.09 -15.26 8.76
C GLU A 260 -11.63 -14.24 9.77
N GLU A 261 -11.79 -14.64 11.03
CA GLU A 261 -12.17 -13.74 12.11
C GLU A 261 -11.10 -12.66 12.33
N SER A 262 -9.84 -13.06 12.39
CA SER A 262 -8.69 -12.14 12.52
C SER A 262 -8.62 -11.17 11.33
N LEU A 263 -8.76 -11.67 10.11
CA LEU A 263 -8.75 -10.85 8.90
C LEU A 263 -9.94 -9.88 8.85
N MET A 264 -11.13 -10.33 9.30
CA MET A 264 -12.32 -9.50 9.39
C MET A 264 -12.12 -8.35 10.37
N GLN A 265 -11.59 -8.62 11.58
CA GLN A 265 -11.31 -7.57 12.57
C GLN A 265 -10.27 -6.58 12.07
N ARG A 266 -9.19 -7.08 11.45
CA ARG A 266 -8.18 -6.23 10.83
C ARG A 266 -8.75 -5.38 9.70
N GLY A 267 -9.61 -5.96 8.87
CA GLY A 267 -10.30 -5.24 7.80
C GLY A 267 -11.23 -4.14 8.32
N LEU A 268 -11.99 -4.39 9.37
CA LEU A 268 -12.80 -3.35 10.01
C LEU A 268 -11.95 -2.20 10.55
N LYS A 269 -10.78 -2.50 11.13
CA LYS A 269 -9.81 -1.50 11.57
C LYS A 269 -9.26 -0.69 10.39
N PHE A 270 -8.93 -1.37 9.26
CA PHE A 270 -8.49 -0.71 8.03
C PHE A 270 -9.54 0.26 7.50
N LEU A 271 -10.81 -0.15 7.44
CA LEU A 271 -11.92 0.69 6.98
C LEU A 271 -12.14 1.93 7.86
N GLY A 272 -11.68 1.90 9.11
CA GLY A 272 -11.72 3.07 10.01
C GLY A 272 -10.65 4.13 9.69
N PHE A 273 -9.71 3.89 8.77
CA PHE A 273 -8.65 4.83 8.40
C PHE A 273 -9.00 5.65 7.15
N GLU A 274 -10.19 6.26 7.12
CA GLU A 274 -10.57 7.21 6.08
C GLU A 274 -10.01 8.59 6.34
N GLY A 275 -9.61 9.28 5.26
CA GLY A 275 -9.07 10.63 5.32
C GLY A 275 -7.64 10.68 5.86
N THR A 276 -7.30 11.80 6.50
CA THR A 276 -5.98 12.01 7.10
C THR A 276 -6.07 11.79 8.61
N THR A 277 -5.30 10.83 9.14
CA THR A 277 -5.29 10.50 10.58
C THR A 277 -3.87 10.38 11.11
N ILE A 278 -3.67 10.80 12.37
CA ILE A 278 -2.41 10.65 13.10
C ILE A 278 -2.55 9.44 14.01
N GLN A 279 -1.60 8.51 13.91
CA GLN A 279 -1.61 7.27 14.66
C GLN A 279 -0.25 7.01 15.32
N ALA A 280 -0.23 6.19 16.36
CA ALA A 280 0.99 5.63 16.90
C ALA A 280 1.31 4.32 16.19
N TYR A 281 2.59 4.08 15.93
CA TYR A 281 3.07 2.87 15.28
C TYR A 281 4.25 2.27 16.03
N ASN A 282 4.28 0.95 16.15
CA ASN A 282 5.42 0.22 16.73
C ASN A 282 5.56 -1.14 16.07
N GLY A 283 6.58 -1.29 15.22
CA GLY A 283 6.85 -2.56 14.54
C GLY A 283 7.59 -2.42 13.21
N LEU A 284 7.62 -3.53 12.47
CA LEU A 284 8.16 -3.54 11.11
C LEU A 284 7.27 -2.73 10.18
N ALA A 285 7.88 -1.94 9.32
CA ALA A 285 7.25 -1.18 8.25
C ALA A 285 8.10 -1.30 6.98
N ARG A 286 7.59 -0.82 5.83
CA ARG A 286 8.35 -0.80 4.58
C ARG A 286 8.30 0.60 3.98
N TYR A 287 9.46 1.22 3.79
CA TYR A 287 9.52 2.52 3.12
C TYR A 287 9.67 2.38 1.61
N LEU A 288 9.13 3.36 0.90
CA LEU A 288 9.24 3.46 -0.55
C LEU A 288 10.63 3.98 -0.93
N LYS A 289 11.40 3.15 -1.61
CA LYS A 289 12.62 3.57 -2.27
C LYS A 289 12.31 3.82 -3.74
N GLU A 290 12.24 5.10 -4.12
CA GLU A 290 12.09 5.48 -5.51
C GLU A 290 13.37 5.18 -6.29
N PRO A 291 13.26 4.70 -7.55
CA PRO A 291 14.42 4.59 -8.42
C PRO A 291 15.02 5.98 -8.68
N PRO A 292 16.36 6.10 -8.86
CA PRO A 292 16.97 7.38 -9.20
C PRO A 292 16.34 7.92 -10.49
N HIS A 293 15.91 9.18 -10.49
CA HIS A 293 15.25 9.85 -11.63
C HIS A 293 16.08 9.93 -12.93
N THR A 294 17.32 9.42 -12.93
CA THR A 294 18.30 9.55 -14.02
C THR A 294 18.24 8.46 -15.08
N PHE A 295 17.43 7.43 -14.92
CA PHE A 295 17.40 6.30 -15.86
C PHE A 295 15.99 5.96 -16.31
N TRP A 296 15.46 6.74 -17.26
CA TRP A 296 14.33 6.29 -18.06
C TRP A 296 14.87 5.41 -19.21
N HIS A 297 14.89 4.10 -19.00
CA HIS A 297 15.12 3.13 -20.06
C HIS A 297 13.81 2.39 -20.33
N PRO A 298 13.37 2.20 -21.59
CA PRO A 298 12.13 1.50 -21.91
C PRO A 298 12.05 0.06 -21.34
N ASP A 299 13.22 -0.57 -21.15
CA ASP A 299 13.32 -1.91 -20.55
C ASP A 299 13.21 -1.90 -19.00
N MET A 300 13.07 -0.73 -18.36
CA MET A 300 12.94 -0.57 -16.91
C MET A 300 11.48 -0.53 -16.42
N ALA A 301 10.52 -0.83 -17.28
CA ALA A 301 9.12 -1.04 -16.86
C ALA A 301 8.97 -2.18 -15.81
N ASP A 302 10.00 -3.03 -15.66
CA ASP A 302 10.07 -4.09 -14.64
C ASP A 302 10.61 -3.61 -13.28
N PHE A 303 11.07 -2.36 -13.15
CA PHE A 303 11.49 -1.79 -11.86
C PHE A 303 10.28 -1.22 -11.13
N GLU A 304 9.52 -2.12 -10.51
CA GLU A 304 8.52 -1.73 -9.51
C GLU A 304 9.22 -0.95 -8.38
N ALA A 305 8.52 0.05 -7.85
CA ALA A 305 8.97 0.75 -6.67
C ALA A 305 9.32 -0.25 -5.55
N VAL A 306 10.56 -0.18 -5.07
CA VAL A 306 11.04 -1.14 -4.09
C VAL A 306 10.64 -0.69 -2.70
N TRP A 307 9.86 -1.51 -2.02
CA TRP A 307 9.49 -1.31 -0.63
C TRP A 307 10.49 -2.03 0.29
N LEU A 308 11.34 -1.27 0.99
CA LEU A 308 12.40 -1.79 1.85
C LEU A 308 11.96 -1.85 3.31
N PRO A 309 12.25 -2.95 4.04
CA PRO A 309 11.87 -3.10 5.44
C PRO A 309 12.70 -2.22 6.38
N TYR A 310 12.07 -1.73 7.44
CA TYR A 310 12.70 -1.05 8.57
C TYR A 310 11.80 -1.13 9.80
N THR A 311 12.35 -0.81 10.97
CA THR A 311 11.56 -0.71 12.21
C THR A 311 11.15 0.75 12.41
N GLU A 312 9.86 0.97 12.62
CA GLU A 312 9.26 2.24 12.96
C GLU A 312 8.73 2.21 14.38
N THR A 313 9.06 3.24 15.16
CA THR A 313 8.50 3.48 16.49
C THR A 313 8.19 4.95 16.62
N GLY A 314 6.92 5.31 16.79
CA GLY A 314 6.55 6.70 16.93
C GLY A 314 5.24 7.06 16.25
N ARG A 315 5.17 8.30 15.80
CA ARG A 315 3.96 8.86 15.18
C ARG A 315 4.03 8.80 13.67
N VAL A 316 2.93 8.39 13.07
CA VAL A 316 2.76 8.32 11.63
C VAL A 316 1.49 9.06 11.22
N VAL A 317 1.51 9.64 10.03
CA VAL A 317 0.32 10.27 9.42
C VAL A 317 -0.17 9.37 8.31
N LEU A 318 -1.35 8.82 8.45
CA LEU A 318 -1.99 8.05 7.38
C LEU A 318 -2.69 9.05 6.45
N ASP A 319 -2.19 9.20 5.23
CA ASP A 319 -2.76 10.08 4.21
C ASP A 319 -2.55 9.49 2.82
N ARG A 320 -3.47 8.61 2.42
CA ARG A 320 -3.44 7.96 1.12
C ARG A 320 -3.57 8.94 -0.04
N LYS A 321 -4.38 9.99 0.14
CA LYS A 321 -4.64 10.96 -0.93
C LYS A 321 -3.38 11.74 -1.32
N THR A 322 -2.65 12.27 -0.33
CA THR A 322 -1.39 12.97 -0.59
C THR A 322 -0.34 12.03 -1.21
N PHE A 323 -0.27 10.78 -0.74
CA PHE A 323 0.61 9.78 -1.35
C PHE A 323 0.31 9.57 -2.84
N GLN A 324 -0.97 9.43 -3.21
CA GLN A 324 -1.40 9.24 -4.60
C GLN A 324 -1.07 10.45 -5.48
N GLU A 325 -1.18 11.67 -4.92
CA GLU A 325 -0.86 12.91 -5.62
C GLU A 325 0.66 13.04 -5.88
N ASP A 326 1.49 12.65 -4.92
CA ASP A 326 2.96 12.80 -5.00
C ASP A 326 3.65 11.66 -5.76
N HIS A 327 3.06 10.46 -5.78
CA HIS A 327 3.68 9.23 -6.31
C HIS A 327 2.85 8.64 -7.45
N PHE A 328 2.85 9.32 -8.59
CA PHE A 328 2.04 8.95 -9.76
C PHE A 328 2.26 7.51 -10.24
N SER A 329 3.51 7.02 -10.19
CA SER A 329 3.86 5.65 -10.58
C SER A 329 3.34 4.57 -9.60
N ASN A 330 2.95 4.96 -8.40
CA ASN A 330 2.43 4.07 -7.35
C ASN A 330 0.94 4.28 -7.07
N GLN A 331 0.23 4.95 -7.96
CA GLN A 331 -1.20 5.15 -7.85
C GLN A 331 -1.94 3.81 -8.00
N ILE A 332 -3.00 3.66 -7.24
CA ILE A 332 -3.96 2.57 -7.43
C ILE A 332 -5.28 3.13 -7.93
N GLY A 333 -5.89 2.42 -8.86
CA GLY A 333 -7.25 2.70 -9.28
C GLY A 333 -8.23 1.88 -8.43
N VAL A 334 -9.15 2.58 -7.76
CA VAL A 334 -10.23 1.96 -6.98
C VAL A 334 -11.55 2.15 -7.70
N ALA A 335 -12.25 1.06 -8.01
CA ALA A 335 -13.59 1.09 -8.54
C ALA A 335 -14.60 1.16 -7.38
N ARG A 336 -15.60 2.04 -7.47
CA ARG A 336 -16.66 2.13 -6.45
C ARG A 336 -17.39 0.79 -6.33
N ALA A 337 -17.32 0.22 -5.15
CA ALA A 337 -17.99 -1.02 -4.77
C ALA A 337 -18.18 -1.01 -3.26
N GLU A 338 -19.09 -1.82 -2.76
CA GLU A 338 -19.21 -2.06 -1.32
C GLU A 338 -17.90 -2.70 -0.81
N PRO A 339 -17.26 -2.13 0.23
CA PRO A 339 -16.01 -2.66 0.75
C PRO A 339 -16.23 -4.00 1.46
N GLU A 340 -15.39 -4.98 1.15
CA GLU A 340 -15.35 -6.28 1.80
C GLU A 340 -14.22 -6.29 2.85
N PRO A 341 -14.50 -6.22 4.17
CA PRO A 341 -13.45 -6.16 5.21
C PRO A 341 -12.46 -7.32 5.15
N LEU A 342 -12.94 -8.52 4.81
CA LEU A 342 -12.13 -9.73 4.67
C LEU A 342 -11.01 -9.60 3.63
N LEU A 343 -11.21 -8.75 2.62
CA LEU A 343 -10.29 -8.55 1.50
C LEU A 343 -9.39 -7.31 1.66
N CYS A 344 -9.43 -6.63 2.80
CA CYS A 344 -8.56 -5.48 3.06
C CYS A 344 -7.09 -5.91 3.15
N PRO A 345 -6.15 -5.06 2.69
CA PRO A 345 -4.72 -5.36 2.77
C PRO A 345 -4.24 -5.36 4.23
N PRO A 346 -3.14 -6.07 4.53
CA PRO A 346 -2.58 -6.08 5.86
C PRO A 346 -1.89 -4.76 6.25
N PHE A 347 -1.75 -3.83 5.32
CA PHE A 347 -1.07 -2.55 5.50
C PHE A 347 -1.89 -1.38 4.96
N THR A 348 -1.58 -0.19 5.45
CA THR A 348 -2.01 1.08 4.86
C THR A 348 -0.79 1.94 4.54
N ILE A 349 -0.98 2.98 3.73
CA ILE A 349 0.11 3.91 3.39
C ILE A 349 -0.01 5.16 4.25
N GLY A 350 1.15 5.58 4.75
CA GLY A 350 1.28 6.79 5.53
C GLY A 350 2.71 7.34 5.50
N TYR A 351 2.91 8.44 6.19
CA TYR A 351 4.18 9.14 6.30
C TYR A 351 4.76 9.00 7.70
N SER A 352 5.99 8.50 7.81
CA SER A 352 6.74 8.48 9.07
C SER A 352 7.23 9.88 9.40
N LEU A 353 6.80 10.44 10.54
CA LEU A 353 7.29 11.74 11.01
C LEU A 353 8.75 11.66 11.50
N GLY A 354 9.16 10.48 12.01
CA GLY A 354 10.53 10.25 12.47
C GLY A 354 11.52 10.07 11.33
N LYS A 355 11.19 9.25 10.34
CA LYS A 355 12.06 8.96 9.18
C LYS A 355 11.85 9.88 7.99
N LYS A 356 10.79 10.69 7.99
CA LYS A 356 10.42 11.66 6.94
C LYS A 356 10.28 11.01 5.56
N GLN A 357 9.59 9.88 5.52
CA GLN A 357 9.39 9.10 4.29
C GLN A 357 8.05 8.38 4.28
N TRP A 358 7.51 8.16 3.05
CA TRP A 358 6.31 7.38 2.84
C TRP A 358 6.57 5.89 3.06
N SER A 359 5.66 5.24 3.76
CA SER A 359 5.82 3.85 4.17
C SER A 359 4.49 3.10 4.15
N ARG A 360 4.59 1.76 4.04
CA ARG A 360 3.52 0.81 4.34
C ARG A 360 3.58 0.47 5.81
N PHE A 361 2.49 0.73 6.52
CA PHE A 361 2.33 0.43 7.94
C PHE A 361 1.36 -0.71 8.11
N PHE A 362 1.79 -1.80 8.76
CA PHE A 362 0.92 -2.95 9.01
C PHE A 362 -0.14 -2.59 10.03
N ILE A 363 -1.41 -2.94 9.72
CA ILE A 363 -2.59 -2.54 10.49
C ILE A 363 -2.53 -3.00 11.94
N ASP A 364 -1.97 -4.19 12.17
CA ASP A 364 -1.87 -4.80 13.50
C ASP A 364 -0.96 -3.98 14.44
N ASN A 365 0.04 -3.29 13.89
CA ASN A 365 1.02 -2.48 14.62
C ASN A 365 0.61 -1.01 14.79
N ILE A 366 -0.54 -0.60 14.26
CA ILE A 366 -1.10 0.74 14.43
C ILE A 366 -1.93 0.77 15.71
N SER A 367 -1.76 1.80 16.51
CA SER A 367 -2.56 2.05 17.71
C SER A 367 -3.03 3.50 17.77
N SER A 368 -4.08 3.73 18.55
CA SER A 368 -4.60 5.08 18.76
C SER A 368 -3.58 5.98 19.42
N MET A 369 -3.58 7.25 19.03
CA MET A 369 -2.71 8.26 19.63
C MET A 369 -3.05 8.52 21.09
N SER A 370 -2.02 8.51 21.93
CA SER A 370 -2.07 9.06 23.28
C SER A 370 -1.38 10.41 23.31
N TRP A 371 -2.10 11.45 23.64
CA TRP A 371 -1.60 12.80 23.83
C TRP A 371 -1.33 13.06 25.31
N LYS A 372 -0.29 13.83 25.61
CA LYS A 372 -0.01 14.25 27.00
C LYS A 372 -1.02 15.31 27.41
N GLU A 373 -1.93 14.96 28.31
CA GLU A 373 -3.00 15.88 28.77
C GLU A 373 -2.45 17.13 29.41
N ASN A 374 -1.39 17.02 30.22
CA ASN A 374 -0.77 18.14 30.96
C ASN A 374 0.54 18.61 30.33
N ALA A 375 0.59 18.67 28.98
CA ALA A 375 1.82 19.06 28.29
C ALA A 375 2.32 20.44 28.69
N TRP A 376 1.42 21.44 28.77
CA TRP A 376 1.76 22.80 29.13
C TRP A 376 2.23 22.93 30.58
N GLU A 377 1.68 22.18 31.52
CA GLU A 377 2.10 22.18 32.93
C GLU A 377 3.52 21.63 33.08
N SER A 378 3.90 20.69 32.23
CA SER A 378 5.24 20.12 32.25
C SER A 378 6.32 21.03 31.65
N LEU A 379 5.94 22.11 30.95
CA LEU A 379 6.88 23.07 30.40
C LEU A 379 7.35 24.07 31.46
N ILE A 380 8.65 24.04 31.71
CA ILE A 380 9.30 25.00 32.62
C ILE A 380 9.72 26.21 31.78
N LEU A 381 8.87 27.23 31.80
CA LEU A 381 9.03 28.52 31.15
C LEU A 381 8.37 29.55 32.03
N ASP A 382 8.74 30.81 31.86
CA ASP A 382 8.04 31.92 32.48
C ASP A 382 6.55 31.92 32.17
N ASP A 383 5.67 32.11 33.13
CA ASP A 383 4.24 31.92 32.98
C ASP A 383 3.64 32.87 31.93
N GLU A 384 4.09 34.14 31.86
CA GLU A 384 3.62 35.08 30.82
C GLU A 384 4.03 34.63 29.42
N GLN A 385 5.26 34.14 29.26
CA GLN A 385 5.76 33.63 27.99
C GLN A 385 5.02 32.34 27.59
N LYS A 386 4.74 31.45 28.54
CA LYS A 386 3.99 30.22 28.33
C LYS A 386 2.57 30.53 27.88
N ASP A 387 1.85 31.39 28.57
CA ASP A 387 0.49 31.80 28.25
C ASP A 387 0.42 32.45 26.86
N MET A 388 1.41 33.28 26.51
CA MET A 388 1.50 33.90 25.19
C MET A 388 1.66 32.87 24.07
N VAL A 389 2.58 31.90 24.21
CA VAL A 389 2.77 30.84 23.24
C VAL A 389 1.50 29.99 23.12
N GLN A 390 0.92 29.61 24.27
CA GLN A 390 -0.30 28.79 24.29
C GLN A 390 -1.46 29.51 23.59
N ALA A 391 -1.67 30.79 23.88
CA ALA A 391 -2.73 31.59 23.27
C ALA A 391 -2.55 31.71 21.75
N LEU A 392 -1.33 32.02 21.27
CA LEU A 392 -1.03 32.17 19.85
C LEU A 392 -1.20 30.84 19.08
N VAL A 393 -0.67 29.74 19.63
CA VAL A 393 -0.73 28.42 18.98
C VAL A 393 -2.15 27.87 19.00
N SER A 394 -2.91 28.04 20.09
CA SER A 394 -4.28 27.56 20.22
C SER A 394 -5.27 28.33 19.34
N SER A 395 -5.06 29.65 19.19
CA SER A 395 -5.91 30.52 18.37
C SER A 395 -5.64 30.41 16.88
N HIS A 396 -4.50 29.81 16.48
CA HIS A 396 -4.12 29.72 15.08
C HIS A 396 -5.05 28.80 14.27
N GLN A 397 -5.61 29.33 13.19
CA GLN A 397 -6.50 28.60 12.27
C GLN A 397 -5.76 28.21 11.00
N TYR A 398 -5.72 26.90 10.75
CA TYR A 398 -5.26 26.39 9.46
C TYR A 398 -6.33 26.57 8.39
N PRO A 399 -5.93 26.70 7.11
CA PRO A 399 -6.89 26.76 6.02
C PRO A 399 -7.80 25.52 6.00
N GLU A 400 -9.09 25.70 5.76
CA GLU A 400 -10.04 24.59 5.65
C GLU A 400 -9.76 23.73 4.42
N ASP A 401 -9.44 24.37 3.28
CA ASP A 401 -9.11 23.70 2.03
C ASP A 401 -7.65 23.99 1.61
N ALA A 402 -6.72 23.37 2.32
CA ALA A 402 -5.29 23.56 2.09
C ALA A 402 -4.81 23.06 0.71
N ARG A 403 -5.60 22.20 0.02
CA ARG A 403 -5.25 21.66 -1.31
C ARG A 403 -5.58 22.62 -2.44
N ASN A 404 -6.61 23.43 -2.30
CA ASN A 404 -7.13 24.32 -3.35
C ASN A 404 -6.79 25.80 -3.13
N GLN A 405 -6.04 26.13 -2.07
CA GLN A 405 -5.67 27.53 -1.84
C GLN A 405 -4.60 28.01 -2.79
N SER A 406 -4.92 29.09 -3.52
CA SER A 406 -3.90 29.96 -4.10
C SER A 406 -3.04 30.54 -2.97
N GLU A 407 -1.73 30.61 -3.18
CA GLU A 407 -0.73 31.13 -2.24
C GLU A 407 -1.17 32.51 -1.68
N GLN A 408 -1.69 32.52 -0.46
CA GLN A 408 -2.06 33.78 0.24
C GLN A 408 -0.99 34.14 1.24
N LYS A 409 -0.48 35.37 1.14
CA LYS A 409 0.54 35.91 2.04
C LYS A 409 0.06 36.07 3.50
N GLY A 410 0.93 35.76 4.45
CA GLY A 410 0.88 36.35 5.80
C GLY A 410 -0.09 35.75 6.79
N LYS A 411 -0.52 34.49 6.62
CA LYS A 411 -1.41 33.83 7.59
C LYS A 411 -0.71 32.85 8.54
N GLY A 412 0.58 32.57 8.34
CA GLY A 412 1.34 31.67 9.20
C GLY A 412 1.77 32.30 10.52
N LEU A 413 1.97 31.46 11.54
CA LEU A 413 2.51 31.87 12.84
C LEU A 413 3.99 31.43 12.92
N VAL A 414 4.91 32.38 12.93
CA VAL A 414 6.35 32.15 13.06
C VAL A 414 6.81 32.53 14.44
N ILE A 415 7.32 31.56 15.21
CA ILE A 415 7.84 31.75 16.58
C ILE A 415 9.33 31.40 16.54
N LEU A 416 10.16 32.33 17.00
CA LEU A 416 11.60 32.17 17.15
C LEU A 416 11.96 31.85 18.59
N LEU A 417 12.67 30.75 18.81
CA LEU A 417 13.22 30.33 20.09
C LEU A 417 14.74 30.46 20.05
N HIS A 418 15.33 31.38 20.80
CA HIS A 418 16.77 31.62 20.78
C HIS A 418 17.40 31.47 22.17
N GLY A 419 18.64 31.00 22.23
CA GLY A 419 19.34 30.83 23.52
C GLY A 419 20.33 29.66 23.51
N SER A 420 20.93 29.41 24.69
CA SER A 420 21.96 28.38 24.85
C SER A 420 21.47 26.97 24.53
N PRO A 421 22.33 26.05 24.07
CA PRO A 421 21.97 24.63 23.88
C PRO A 421 21.45 24.04 25.20
N GLY A 422 20.43 23.16 25.11
CA GLY A 422 19.86 22.45 26.26
C GLY A 422 18.97 23.33 27.16
N SER A 423 18.54 24.52 26.70
CA SER A 423 17.67 25.44 27.46
C SER A 423 16.16 25.17 27.30
N GLY A 424 15.73 24.17 26.54
CA GLY A 424 14.33 23.78 26.39
C GLY A 424 13.63 24.27 25.12
N LYS A 425 14.33 24.89 24.15
CA LYS A 425 13.74 25.41 22.90
C LYS A 425 12.93 24.35 22.13
N THR A 426 13.52 23.21 21.83
CA THR A 426 12.85 22.11 21.12
C THR A 426 11.67 21.57 21.94
N LEU A 427 11.81 21.47 23.27
CA LEU A 427 10.74 21.03 24.17
C LEU A 427 9.51 21.94 24.10
N THR A 428 9.70 23.24 23.91
CA THR A 428 8.58 24.19 23.78
C THR A 428 7.75 23.92 22.53
N ALA A 429 8.39 23.63 21.39
CA ALA A 429 7.69 23.24 20.16
C ALA A 429 6.97 21.88 20.30
N GLU A 430 7.61 20.92 20.97
CA GLU A 430 7.01 19.62 21.30
C GLU A 430 5.78 19.80 22.19
N THR A 431 5.90 20.63 23.24
CA THR A 431 4.79 20.94 24.15
C THR A 431 3.63 21.61 23.41
N ALA A 432 3.92 22.56 22.53
CA ALA A 432 2.90 23.22 21.72
C ALA A 432 2.14 22.24 20.81
N ALA A 433 2.84 21.30 20.21
CA ALA A 433 2.23 20.25 19.40
C ALA A 433 1.36 19.29 20.24
N GLU A 434 1.88 18.84 21.39
CA GLU A 434 1.15 17.98 22.34
C GLU A 434 -0.11 18.66 22.87
N GLY A 435 0.04 19.88 23.40
CA GLY A 435 -1.06 20.62 24.02
C GLY A 435 -2.17 21.01 23.06
N THR A 436 -1.87 21.09 21.75
CA THR A 436 -2.87 21.32 20.70
C THR A 436 -3.31 20.05 19.97
N LYS A 437 -2.82 18.88 20.40
CA LYS A 437 -3.10 17.58 19.79
C LYS A 437 -2.79 17.55 18.27
N ARG A 438 -1.67 18.16 17.89
CA ARG A 438 -1.18 18.23 16.51
C ARG A 438 0.10 17.44 16.34
N ALA A 439 0.32 16.92 15.13
CA ALA A 439 1.61 16.32 14.80
C ALA A 439 2.72 17.36 14.87
N LEU A 440 3.92 16.94 15.28
CA LEU A 440 5.13 17.74 15.17
C LEU A 440 5.96 17.27 13.97
N PHE A 441 6.18 18.16 13.03
CA PHE A 441 7.07 17.93 11.90
C PHE A 441 8.43 18.59 12.19
N SER A 442 9.38 17.81 12.72
CA SER A 442 10.71 18.31 13.07
C SER A 442 11.69 18.10 11.91
N ALA A 443 12.39 19.15 11.52
CA ALA A 443 13.46 19.09 10.53
C ALA A 443 14.64 20.01 10.95
N SER A 444 15.88 19.54 10.75
CA SER A 444 17.04 20.41 10.80
C SER A 444 17.22 21.08 9.46
N LEU A 445 17.39 22.39 9.44
CA LEU A 445 17.68 23.13 8.22
C LEU A 445 19.03 22.72 7.60
N SER A 446 19.98 22.27 8.42
CA SER A 446 21.24 21.68 7.97
C SER A 446 21.02 20.39 7.17
N ASP A 447 20.09 19.54 7.61
CA ASP A 447 19.74 18.30 6.89
C ASP A 447 19.05 18.55 5.56
N LEU A 448 18.22 19.56 5.47
CA LEU A 448 17.55 19.95 4.22
C LEU A 448 18.55 20.53 3.20
N ASN A 449 19.63 21.13 3.68
CA ASN A 449 20.63 21.79 2.86
C ASN A 449 21.88 20.91 2.57
N LYS A 450 21.84 19.60 2.73
CA LYS A 450 23.00 18.69 2.53
C LYS A 450 23.74 18.86 1.22
N THR A 451 23.06 19.28 0.18
CA THR A 451 23.65 19.41 -1.18
C THR A 451 24.07 20.81 -1.55
N ASN A 452 23.80 21.83 -0.75
CA ASN A 452 23.99 23.25 -1.07
C ASN A 452 23.39 23.69 -2.43
N ILE A 453 22.35 22.99 -2.89
CA ILE A 453 21.68 23.26 -4.15
C ILE A 453 20.37 23.98 -3.87
N PRO A 454 20.18 25.26 -4.26
CA PRO A 454 19.00 26.06 -3.89
C PRO A 454 17.66 25.46 -4.32
N TRP A 455 17.55 24.93 -5.54
CA TRP A 455 16.28 24.35 -6.01
C TRP A 455 15.88 23.08 -5.25
N ARG A 456 16.86 22.28 -4.79
CA ARG A 456 16.59 21.07 -4.01
C ARG A 456 16.14 21.42 -2.60
N PHE A 457 16.79 22.41 -2.00
CA PHE A 457 16.39 22.96 -0.71
C PHE A 457 14.96 23.53 -0.77
N GLU A 458 14.63 24.32 -1.83
CA GLU A 458 13.30 24.86 -2.07
C GLU A 458 12.26 23.73 -2.16
N TYR A 459 12.55 22.70 -2.95
CA TYR A 459 11.65 21.55 -3.12
C TYR A 459 11.39 20.83 -1.79
N GLU A 460 12.42 20.50 -1.02
CA GLU A 460 12.27 19.79 0.27
C GLU A 460 11.56 20.64 1.31
N LEU A 461 11.92 21.91 1.42
CA LEU A 461 11.28 22.85 2.35
C LEU A 461 9.80 23.05 2.00
N LYS A 462 9.51 23.32 0.73
CA LYS A 462 8.13 23.50 0.26
C LYS A 462 7.28 22.27 0.53
N ARG A 463 7.82 21.07 0.30
CA ARG A 463 7.12 19.81 0.59
C ARG A 463 6.79 19.65 2.07
N ILE A 464 7.73 19.93 2.96
CA ILE A 464 7.51 19.88 4.41
C ILE A 464 6.40 20.85 4.83
N LEU A 465 6.47 22.09 4.35
CA LEU A 465 5.49 23.12 4.69
C LEU A 465 4.10 22.80 4.14
N GLN A 466 4.03 22.23 2.92
CA GLN A 466 2.77 21.75 2.35
C GLN A 466 2.16 20.61 3.18
N TYR A 467 2.94 19.59 3.52
CA TYR A 467 2.47 18.49 4.36
C TYR A 467 2.00 19.00 5.73
N ALA A 468 2.77 19.92 6.34
CA ALA A 468 2.39 20.49 7.62
C ALA A 468 1.06 21.27 7.54
N THR A 469 0.81 21.97 6.45
CA THR A 469 -0.47 22.66 6.23
C THR A 469 -1.62 21.66 6.04
N LEU A 470 -1.42 20.63 5.19
CA LEU A 470 -2.42 19.59 4.93
C LEU A 470 -2.80 18.81 6.20
N TRP A 471 -1.81 18.47 7.02
CA TRP A 471 -2.00 17.69 8.25
C TRP A 471 -2.26 18.55 9.49
N LYS A 472 -2.32 19.87 9.34
CA LYS A 472 -2.48 20.85 10.43
C LYS A 472 -1.42 20.64 11.51
N ALA A 473 -0.20 20.28 11.08
CA ALA A 473 0.92 19.95 11.94
C ALA A 473 1.72 21.21 12.35
N VAL A 474 2.31 21.17 13.53
CA VAL A 474 3.30 22.15 13.96
C VAL A 474 4.64 21.81 13.32
N VAL A 475 5.32 22.79 12.74
CA VAL A 475 6.67 22.62 12.15
C VAL A 475 7.71 23.11 13.15
N LEU A 476 8.76 22.32 13.34
CA LEU A 476 9.98 22.72 14.04
C LEU A 476 11.14 22.69 13.05
N LEU A 477 11.70 23.85 12.75
CA LEU A 477 12.92 23.98 11.96
C LEU A 477 14.08 24.32 12.91
N ASP A 478 14.86 23.29 13.21
CA ASP A 478 15.97 23.38 14.15
C ASP A 478 17.26 23.88 13.46
N GLU A 479 18.15 24.51 14.24
CA GLU A 479 19.44 25.03 13.76
C GLU A 479 19.30 26.06 12.62
N ALA A 480 18.41 27.03 12.79
CA ALA A 480 18.18 28.07 11.79
C ALA A 480 19.31 29.13 11.70
N ASP A 481 20.41 28.94 12.39
CA ASP A 481 21.51 29.90 12.53
C ASP A 481 22.01 30.45 11.17
N VAL A 482 22.21 29.57 10.20
CA VAL A 482 22.74 29.93 8.86
C VAL A 482 21.79 30.87 8.11
N PHE A 483 20.48 30.74 8.32
CA PHE A 483 19.44 31.50 7.61
C PHE A 483 19.06 32.79 8.33
N LEU A 484 19.43 32.92 9.60
CA LEU A 484 19.07 34.05 10.46
C LEU A 484 20.15 35.14 10.49
N GLU A 485 21.41 34.80 10.18
CA GLU A 485 22.54 35.78 10.19
C GLU A 485 22.42 36.82 9.08
N GLN A 486 22.84 38.06 9.39
CA GLN A 486 22.91 39.14 8.41
C GLN A 486 23.73 38.75 7.17
N ARG A 487 23.23 39.18 6.02
CA ARG A 487 23.92 39.02 4.75
C ARG A 487 25.17 39.86 4.75
N ASN A 488 26.35 39.23 4.64
CA ASN A 488 27.58 39.96 4.43
C ASN A 488 27.71 40.28 2.93
N GLU A 489 27.49 41.52 2.56
CA GLU A 489 27.60 41.99 1.17
C GLU A 489 29.03 41.85 0.63
N GLN A 490 30.04 41.69 1.50
CA GLN A 490 31.45 41.58 1.14
C GLN A 490 31.95 40.14 0.93
N SER A 491 31.25 39.13 1.42
CA SER A 491 31.60 37.75 1.14
C SER A 491 30.78 37.28 -0.06
N GLY A 492 31.42 37.02 -1.20
CA GLY A 492 30.77 36.58 -2.46
C GLY A 492 30.05 35.22 -2.40
N ASP A 493 29.38 34.92 -1.31
CA ASP A 493 28.65 33.66 -1.11
C ASP A 493 27.21 33.76 -1.69
N HIS A 494 27.15 33.79 -3.04
CA HIS A 494 25.89 33.85 -3.77
C HIS A 494 24.97 32.66 -3.47
N SER A 495 25.56 31.49 -3.16
CA SER A 495 24.79 30.28 -2.85
C SER A 495 23.98 30.44 -1.56
N ARG A 496 24.60 30.95 -0.49
CA ARG A 496 23.95 31.21 0.80
C ARG A 496 22.85 32.25 0.68
N ASN A 497 23.09 33.34 -0.04
CA ASN A 497 22.08 34.39 -0.24
C ASN A 497 20.85 33.87 -0.98
N SER A 498 21.04 32.96 -1.95
CA SER A 498 19.94 32.31 -2.66
C SER A 498 19.12 31.41 -1.73
N LEU A 499 19.76 30.62 -0.87
CA LEU A 499 19.08 29.77 0.12
C LEU A 499 18.26 30.61 1.12
N VAL A 500 18.82 31.71 1.63
CA VAL A 500 18.10 32.63 2.53
C VAL A 500 16.89 33.25 1.84
N ALA A 501 17.02 33.64 0.57
CA ALA A 501 15.91 34.19 -0.21
C ALA A 501 14.77 33.17 -0.38
N VAL A 502 15.09 31.91 -0.70
CA VAL A 502 14.14 30.81 -0.78
C VAL A 502 13.45 30.60 0.57
N PHE A 503 14.21 30.51 1.65
CA PHE A 503 13.66 30.31 2.99
C PHE A 503 12.67 31.40 3.39
N LEU A 504 13.03 32.66 3.16
CA LEU A 504 12.18 33.82 3.42
C LEU A 504 10.89 33.79 2.60
N LYS A 505 11.00 33.43 1.32
CA LYS A 505 9.85 33.28 0.40
C LYS A 505 8.89 32.22 0.91
N GLU A 506 9.39 31.03 1.22
CA GLU A 506 8.52 29.92 1.65
C GLU A 506 7.83 30.20 2.99
N LEU A 507 8.52 30.83 3.94
CA LEU A 507 7.89 31.26 5.21
C LEU A 507 6.80 32.34 5.01
N GLU A 508 6.95 33.22 4.02
CA GLU A 508 5.97 34.28 3.74
C GLU A 508 4.62 33.71 3.23
N TYR A 509 4.67 32.57 2.53
CA TYR A 509 3.47 31.92 1.98
C TYR A 509 2.96 30.76 2.84
N PHE A 510 3.70 30.37 3.88
CA PHE A 510 3.27 29.32 4.78
C PHE A 510 2.09 29.78 5.65
N SER A 511 1.08 28.93 5.77
CA SER A 511 -0.17 29.23 6.50
C SER A 511 -0.32 28.45 7.81
N GLY A 512 0.71 27.74 8.26
CA GLY A 512 0.70 26.94 9.50
C GLY A 512 1.50 27.58 10.63
N ILE A 513 1.83 26.77 11.64
CA ILE A 513 2.66 27.15 12.78
C ILE A 513 4.07 26.64 12.56
N VAL A 514 5.06 27.53 12.65
CA VAL A 514 6.48 27.17 12.59
C VAL A 514 7.25 27.72 13.78
N PHE A 515 8.00 26.84 14.43
CA PHE A 515 9.00 27.19 15.42
C PHE A 515 10.37 27.13 14.77
N LEU A 516 11.13 28.19 14.92
CA LEU A 516 12.53 28.30 14.51
C LEU A 516 13.39 28.26 15.75
N THR A 517 14.46 27.46 15.77
CA THR A 517 15.41 27.50 16.88
C THR A 517 16.76 28.00 16.43
N THR A 518 17.45 28.73 17.30
CA THR A 518 18.83 29.18 17.08
C THR A 518 19.60 29.23 18.40
N ASN A 519 20.90 28.98 18.33
CA ASN A 519 21.81 29.12 19.45
C ASN A 519 22.51 30.48 19.48
N ARG A 520 22.35 31.31 18.44
CA ARG A 520 23.02 32.60 18.28
C ARG A 520 22.03 33.77 18.46
N MET A 521 22.42 34.76 19.23
CA MET A 521 21.61 35.98 19.49
C MET A 521 22.03 37.17 18.63
N SER A 522 23.19 37.14 17.99
CA SER A 522 23.77 38.30 17.32
C SER A 522 23.33 38.43 15.87
N SER A 523 22.72 39.56 15.54
CA SER A 523 22.46 40.07 14.20
C SER A 523 21.51 39.26 13.32
N PHE A 524 20.21 39.30 13.64
CA PHE A 524 19.18 38.83 12.69
C PHE A 524 19.06 39.75 11.47
N ASP A 525 18.92 39.14 10.31
CA ASP A 525 18.55 39.84 9.08
C ASP A 525 17.21 40.60 9.28
N ARG A 526 17.15 41.86 8.81
CA ARG A 526 15.95 42.69 8.94
C ARG A 526 14.71 42.07 8.31
N ALA A 527 14.88 41.35 7.20
CA ALA A 527 13.80 40.65 6.50
C ALA A 527 13.25 39.48 7.32
N MET A 528 14.08 38.82 8.13
CA MET A 528 13.61 37.79 9.08
C MET A 528 12.82 38.41 10.22
N LYS A 529 13.29 39.55 10.80
CA LYS A 529 12.58 40.23 11.89
C LYS A 529 11.13 40.60 11.54
N SER A 530 10.89 40.97 10.27
CA SER A 530 9.54 41.33 9.82
C SER A 530 8.57 40.16 9.68
N ARG A 531 9.06 38.90 9.72
CA ARG A 531 8.26 37.68 9.60
C ARG A 531 8.07 36.92 10.91
N ILE A 532 8.86 37.25 11.92
CA ILE A 532 8.76 36.63 13.24
C ILE A 532 7.64 37.33 14.03
N HIS A 533 6.65 36.57 14.48
CA HIS A 533 5.51 37.07 15.25
C HIS A 533 5.81 37.13 16.75
N LEU A 534 6.62 36.19 17.25
CA LEU A 534 7.06 36.12 18.64
C LEU A 534 8.51 35.61 18.67
N ALA A 535 9.35 36.27 19.47
CA ALA A 535 10.72 35.84 19.75
C ALA A 535 10.88 35.62 21.26
N LEU A 536 11.27 34.40 21.65
CA LEU A 536 11.49 34.00 23.03
C LEU A 536 12.97 33.72 23.29
N GLY A 537 13.52 34.36 24.30
CA GLY A 537 14.90 34.20 24.74
C GLY A 537 15.02 33.22 25.90
N TYR A 538 15.85 32.21 25.72
CA TYR A 538 16.18 31.21 26.74
C TYR A 538 17.56 31.49 27.32
N GLY A 539 17.56 32.02 28.55
CA GLY A 539 18.79 32.18 29.32
C GLY A 539 19.27 30.85 29.95
N PRO A 540 20.45 30.86 30.57
CA PRO A 540 20.87 29.74 31.39
C PRO A 540 19.89 29.59 32.56
N PRO A 541 19.49 28.36 32.93
CA PRO A 541 18.49 28.15 33.99
C PRO A 541 19.02 28.65 35.35
N GLY A 542 18.22 29.46 36.04
CA GLY A 542 18.46 29.84 37.42
C GLY A 542 18.28 28.67 38.39
N ASP A 543 18.61 28.87 39.68
CA ASP A 543 18.57 27.81 40.68
C ASP A 543 17.16 27.21 40.83
N GLU A 544 16.12 28.02 40.88
CA GLU A 544 14.73 27.58 40.96
C GLU A 544 14.30 26.78 39.71
N VAL A 545 14.71 27.22 38.54
CA VAL A 545 14.43 26.50 37.27
C VAL A 545 15.16 25.15 37.25
N ARG A 546 16.42 25.11 37.71
CA ARG A 546 17.17 23.85 37.82
C ARG A 546 16.53 22.89 38.82
N GLN A 547 16.07 23.39 39.96
CA GLN A 547 15.36 22.59 40.94
C GLN A 547 14.10 21.97 40.34
N ARG A 548 13.27 22.74 39.61
CA ARG A 548 12.09 22.22 38.93
C ARG A 548 12.47 21.16 37.88
N ILE A 549 13.55 21.36 37.10
CA ILE A 549 14.01 20.38 36.11
C ILE A 549 14.45 19.09 36.80
N TRP A 550 15.23 19.17 37.89
CA TRP A 550 15.62 18.00 38.67
C TRP A 550 14.42 17.28 39.25
N ALA A 551 13.46 17.98 39.87
CA ALA A 551 12.24 17.39 40.41
C ALA A 551 11.44 16.65 39.31
N GLN A 552 11.26 17.24 38.13
CA GLN A 552 10.60 16.56 37.01
C GLN A 552 11.35 15.34 36.53
N CYS A 553 12.68 15.41 36.41
CA CYS A 553 13.50 14.29 35.95
C CYS A 553 13.50 13.16 36.99
N LEU A 554 13.63 13.43 38.24
CA LEU A 554 13.57 12.45 39.35
C LEU A 554 12.19 11.81 39.45
N ASN A 555 11.10 12.55 39.24
CA ASN A 555 9.73 12.04 39.23
C ASN A 555 9.44 11.05 38.08
N ARG A 556 10.20 11.07 36.99
CA ARG A 556 10.08 10.10 35.88
C ARG A 556 10.72 8.74 36.20
N VAL A 557 11.58 8.66 37.23
CA VAL A 557 12.16 7.38 37.65
C VAL A 557 11.10 6.56 38.37
N PRO A 558 10.84 5.29 38.06
CA PRO A 558 9.89 4.44 38.77
C PRO A 558 10.18 4.37 40.28
N ILE A 559 9.15 4.40 41.10
CA ILE A 559 9.27 4.43 42.59
C ILE A 559 10.09 3.24 43.11
N GLU A 560 9.92 2.08 42.47
CA GLU A 560 10.63 0.83 42.81
C GLU A 560 12.15 0.91 42.59
N LYS A 561 12.62 1.89 41.83
CA LYS A 561 14.04 2.13 41.48
C LYS A 561 14.61 3.37 42.15
N ARG A 562 13.91 3.92 43.13
CA ARG A 562 14.34 5.12 43.87
C ARG A 562 14.68 4.74 45.29
N ASP A 563 15.93 4.84 45.65
CA ASP A 563 16.37 4.87 47.06
C ASP A 563 16.80 6.32 47.39
N LEU A 564 15.88 7.23 47.21
CA LEU A 564 16.07 8.65 47.38
C LEU A 564 15.05 9.09 48.42
N GLY A 565 15.46 9.73 49.52
CA GLY A 565 14.55 10.32 50.50
C GLY A 565 13.56 11.34 49.87
N ASP A 566 13.34 12.48 50.50
CA ASP A 566 12.49 13.53 49.94
C ASP A 566 13.08 14.05 48.61
N LEU A 567 12.31 13.88 47.53
CA LEU A 567 12.73 14.29 46.18
C LEU A 567 12.94 15.77 46.02
N ASP A 568 12.20 16.59 46.80
CA ASP A 568 12.31 18.03 46.74
C ASP A 568 13.60 18.52 47.42
N GLU A 569 14.01 17.91 48.55
CA GLU A 569 15.31 18.15 49.16
C GLU A 569 16.47 17.75 48.26
N VAL A 570 16.37 16.58 47.60
CA VAL A 570 17.38 16.12 46.66
C VAL A 570 17.46 17.05 45.44
N ALA A 571 16.34 17.45 44.87
CA ALA A 571 16.29 18.41 43.75
C ALA A 571 16.89 19.76 44.13
N GLN A 572 16.59 20.26 45.32
CA GLN A 572 17.15 21.51 45.85
C GLN A 572 18.67 21.42 46.02
N ARG A 573 19.17 20.35 46.59
CA ARG A 573 20.62 20.11 46.71
C ARG A 573 21.34 20.06 45.38
N LEU A 574 20.77 19.33 44.39
CA LEU A 574 21.33 19.18 43.07
C LEU A 574 21.27 20.47 42.23
N SER A 575 20.29 21.34 42.50
CA SER A 575 20.14 22.60 41.78
C SER A 575 21.28 23.59 41.98
N ALA A 576 22.06 23.45 43.06
CA ALA A 576 23.25 24.27 43.33
C ALA A 576 24.33 24.10 42.26
N THR A 577 24.36 22.95 41.55
CA THR A 577 25.29 22.71 40.44
C THR A 577 24.79 23.39 39.17
N LYS A 578 25.63 24.25 38.56
CA LYS A 578 25.29 24.95 37.33
C LYS A 578 25.28 23.96 36.14
N MET A 579 24.11 23.54 35.80
CA MET A 579 23.85 22.61 34.69
C MET A 579 22.67 23.08 33.84
N ASN A 580 22.72 22.86 32.53
CA ASN A 580 21.56 23.08 31.67
C ASN A 580 20.63 21.84 31.67
N GLY A 581 19.43 21.97 31.10
CA GLY A 581 18.43 20.89 31.12
C GLY A 581 18.89 19.59 30.44
N ARG A 582 19.73 19.68 29.41
CA ARG A 582 20.30 18.49 28.72
C ARG A 582 21.33 17.81 29.62
N GLU A 583 22.18 18.58 30.28
CA GLU A 583 23.18 18.04 31.22
C GLU A 583 22.52 17.39 32.42
N ILE A 584 21.44 17.94 32.95
CA ILE A 584 20.64 17.34 34.04
C ILE A 584 20.05 16.01 33.60
N SER A 585 19.41 15.97 32.44
CA SER A 585 18.83 14.71 31.88
C SER A 585 19.90 13.65 31.62
N ASN A 586 21.06 14.04 31.08
CA ASN A 586 22.19 13.12 30.84
C ASN A 586 22.77 12.59 32.15
N ALA A 587 22.94 13.44 33.16
CA ALA A 587 23.43 13.03 34.48
C ALA A 587 22.50 11.99 35.12
N LEU A 588 21.18 12.18 35.05
CA LEU A 588 20.21 11.22 35.55
C LEU A 588 20.24 9.90 34.78
N ASN A 589 20.26 9.94 33.45
CA ASN A 589 20.34 8.73 32.62
C ASN A 589 21.64 7.94 32.89
N THR A 590 22.75 8.65 33.08
CA THR A 590 24.04 8.04 33.45
C THR A 590 23.95 7.38 34.82
N ALA A 591 23.39 8.07 35.82
CA ALA A 591 23.21 7.50 37.16
C ALA A 591 22.33 6.25 37.15
N GLN A 592 21.22 6.25 36.40
CA GLN A 592 20.37 5.07 36.23
C GLN A 592 21.10 3.90 35.55
N THR A 593 21.97 4.19 34.59
CA THR A 593 22.77 3.16 33.92
C THR A 593 23.78 2.55 34.86
N ILE A 594 24.46 3.36 35.66
CA ILE A 594 25.43 2.89 36.68
C ILE A 594 24.72 2.05 37.72
N ALA A 595 23.56 2.49 38.24
CA ALA A 595 22.79 1.73 39.23
C ALA A 595 22.38 0.35 38.69
N LYS A 596 21.96 0.24 37.44
CA LYS A 596 21.66 -1.05 36.82
C LYS A 596 22.87 -1.98 36.77
N VAL A 597 24.06 -1.47 36.43
CA VAL A 597 25.29 -2.29 36.38
C VAL A 597 25.63 -2.79 37.78
N GLN A 598 25.50 -1.97 38.81
CA GLN A 598 25.73 -2.37 40.19
C GLN A 598 24.73 -3.42 40.70
N GLU A 599 23.46 -3.34 40.30
CA GLU A 599 22.46 -4.39 40.56
C GLU A 599 22.86 -5.74 39.94
N TYR A 600 23.39 -5.76 38.71
CA TYR A 600 23.88 -6.99 38.05
C TYR A 600 25.12 -7.57 38.74
N GLU A 601 26.10 -6.73 39.13
CA GLU A 601 27.29 -7.19 39.84
C GLU A 601 26.98 -7.77 41.25
N THR A 602 25.98 -7.21 41.92
CA THR A 602 25.54 -7.75 43.23
C THR A 602 24.70 -9.02 43.08
N ALA A 603 23.96 -9.19 41.98
CA ALA A 603 23.19 -10.39 41.69
C ALA A 603 24.10 -11.58 41.26
N ASP A 604 25.12 -11.32 40.43
CA ASP A 604 26.10 -12.35 40.02
C ASP A 604 27.11 -12.73 41.12
N GLY A 605 27.35 -11.85 42.08
CA GLY A 605 28.20 -12.15 43.25
C GLY A 605 27.53 -12.96 44.36
N ALA A 606 26.24 -13.28 44.22
CA ALA A 606 25.44 -14.06 45.18
C ALA A 606 25.24 -15.54 44.76
N HIS A 607 25.94 -16.02 43.70
CA HIS A 607 25.95 -17.42 43.26
C HIS A 607 27.30 -18.11 43.56
#